data_6d9d8c63dac9232c3b86cc5df3140941
#
_entry.id   6d9d8c63dac9232c3b86cc5df3140941
#
_cell.length_a   1.000
_cell.length_b   1.000
_cell.length_c   1.000
_cell.angle_alpha   90.00
_cell.angle_beta   90.00
_cell.angle_gamma   90.00
#
_symmetry.space_group_name_H-M   'P 1'
#
loop_
_entity.id
_entity.type
_entity.pdbx_description
1 polymer ?
#
loop_
_entity_poly.entity_id
_entity_poly.type
_entity_poly.pdbx_seq_one_letter_code
_entity_poly.pdbx_strand_id
1 'polypeptide(L)'
;METNIVPGQEATGRKEKEISLDESAQTWPLRRMGLRVQDIATSVDYYTRFGLSIVRDERDQQGGGSVGLGVGNQEILSLRPLPGGHPRPLRTAGLYHFALLLPDEVELGSFLQHCIDQQIPLAGASDHLVSQALYLSDPEGNGIEVYADRPRQTWQFHDGQLVMDTIRLNAPALLRKAQPFDGFSAGLRLGHMHLNVGNLERSMAFYQTLGMDLMVGLAGQADFLSWDGYHHHLGINLWNGRNARPVEPGTFGIDFYEIRRSGLQPATLQDPDGVTVIVS
;
A
#
# COMPACT_ATOMS: atom_id res chain seq x y z
N MET A 1 30.08 15.89 55.23
CA MET A 1 30.16 15.80 53.75
C MET A 1 28.80 15.30 53.29
N GLU A 2 27.92 16.21 52.93
CA GLU A 2 26.58 15.91 52.48
C GLU A 2 26.58 15.72 50.98
N THR A 3 26.07 14.56 50.53
CA THR A 3 25.89 14.22 49.11
C THR A 3 24.48 14.64 48.69
N ASN A 4 24.39 15.66 47.83
CA ASN A 4 23.15 16.08 47.17
C ASN A 4 22.69 15.02 46.14
N ILE A 5 21.48 14.54 46.37
CA ILE A 5 20.71 13.73 45.39
C ILE A 5 19.82 14.67 44.58
N VAL A 6 20.00 14.69 43.25
CA VAL A 6 19.14 15.41 42.30
C VAL A 6 17.94 14.53 41.97
N PRO A 7 16.67 15.04 42.04
CA PRO A 7 15.50 14.24 41.69
C PRO A 7 15.37 14.04 40.17
N GLY A 8 15.05 12.80 39.79
CA GLY A 8 14.81 12.41 38.41
C GLY A 8 13.57 13.07 37.80
N GLN A 9 13.67 13.38 36.53
CA GLN A 9 12.56 13.83 35.69
C GLN A 9 11.56 12.68 35.47
N GLU A 10 10.30 12.96 35.79
CA GLU A 10 9.17 12.07 35.50
C GLU A 10 8.99 11.92 33.98
N ALA A 11 8.99 10.69 33.52
CA ALA A 11 8.58 10.33 32.17
C ALA A 11 7.07 10.58 32.03
N THR A 12 6.71 11.52 31.18
CA THR A 12 5.30 11.79 30.82
C THR A 12 4.73 10.60 30.07
N GLY A 13 3.92 9.79 30.76
CA GLY A 13 3.19 8.67 30.19
C GLY A 13 2.23 9.13 29.08
N ARG A 14 2.50 8.76 27.85
CA ARG A 14 1.51 8.75 26.78
C ARG A 14 0.46 7.70 27.13
N LYS A 15 -0.76 8.11 27.41
CA LYS A 15 -1.90 7.21 27.57
C LYS A 15 -2.13 6.48 26.25
N GLU A 16 -2.02 5.16 26.27
CA GLU A 16 -2.51 4.30 25.20
C GLU A 16 -4.00 4.55 24.99
N LYS A 17 -4.37 4.99 23.79
CA LYS A 17 -5.75 5.15 23.39
C LYS A 17 -6.25 3.78 22.96
N GLU A 18 -7.07 3.13 23.76
CA GLU A 18 -7.83 1.94 23.34
C GLU A 18 -8.72 2.34 22.15
N ILE A 19 -8.40 1.81 20.97
CA ILE A 19 -9.20 1.98 19.75
C ILE A 19 -10.14 0.79 19.67
N SER A 20 -11.45 1.02 19.75
CA SER A 20 -12.46 -0.02 19.59
C SER A 20 -12.48 -0.50 18.14
N LEU A 21 -12.51 -1.82 17.95
CA LEU A 21 -12.30 -2.52 16.70
C LEU A 21 -13.45 -2.41 15.67
N ASP A 22 -14.55 -1.71 15.97
CA ASP A 22 -15.77 -1.72 15.15
C ASP A 22 -15.97 -0.48 14.23
N GLU A 23 -15.13 0.54 14.34
CA GLU A 23 -15.16 1.72 13.46
C GLU A 23 -14.28 1.57 12.19
N SER A 24 -13.69 0.40 11.97
CA SER A 24 -12.56 0.22 11.05
C SER A 24 -12.88 0.42 9.55
N ALA A 25 -14.12 0.23 9.12
CA ALA A 25 -14.46 0.31 7.69
C ALA A 25 -14.66 1.74 7.18
N GLN A 26 -15.16 2.66 8.03
CA GLN A 26 -15.37 4.07 7.66
C GLN A 26 -14.13 4.95 7.86
N THR A 27 -13.14 4.47 8.60
CA THR A 27 -11.95 5.24 9.00
C THR A 27 -10.68 4.86 8.27
N TRP A 28 -10.69 3.80 7.41
CA TRP A 28 -9.50 3.41 6.67
C TRP A 28 -9.03 4.55 5.74
N PRO A 29 -7.79 5.03 5.88
CA PRO A 29 -7.39 6.30 5.28
C PRO A 29 -7.14 6.22 3.77
N LEU A 30 -6.69 5.08 3.24
CA LEU A 30 -6.46 4.91 1.81
C LEU A 30 -7.74 4.44 1.12
N ARG A 31 -8.18 5.16 0.11
CA ARG A 31 -9.46 4.89 -0.57
C ARG A 31 -9.27 4.12 -1.87
N ARG A 32 -8.52 4.69 -2.78
CA ARG A 32 -8.24 4.12 -4.09
C ARG A 32 -6.95 4.71 -4.67
N MET A 33 -6.48 4.08 -5.71
CA MET A 33 -5.37 4.59 -6.52
C MET A 33 -5.69 4.55 -8.00
N GLY A 34 -4.90 5.26 -8.80
CA GLY A 34 -4.99 5.24 -10.26
C GLY A 34 -3.67 4.83 -10.91
N LEU A 35 -3.78 4.08 -11.99
CA LEU A 35 -2.66 3.76 -12.88
C LEU A 35 -2.92 4.34 -14.28
N ARG A 36 -1.88 4.92 -14.86
CA ARG A 36 -1.79 5.20 -16.29
C ARG A 36 -1.23 3.97 -16.96
N VAL A 37 -1.96 3.43 -17.92
CA VAL A 37 -1.63 2.16 -18.58
C VAL A 37 -1.45 2.34 -20.07
N GLN A 38 -0.64 1.50 -20.69
CA GLN A 38 -0.46 1.46 -22.13
C GLN A 38 -1.70 0.86 -22.81
N ASP A 39 -2.12 -0.31 -22.32
CA ASP A 39 -3.27 -1.07 -22.84
C ASP A 39 -4.29 -1.34 -21.73
N ILE A 40 -5.37 -0.55 -21.76
CA ILE A 40 -6.43 -0.67 -20.76
C ILE A 40 -7.18 -2.01 -20.86
N ALA A 41 -7.32 -2.60 -22.06
CA ALA A 41 -8.02 -3.86 -22.24
C ALA A 41 -7.23 -5.02 -21.61
N THR A 42 -5.94 -5.09 -21.89
CA THR A 42 -5.02 -6.06 -21.27
C THR A 42 -4.96 -5.90 -19.76
N SER A 43 -4.91 -4.66 -19.26
CA SER A 43 -4.89 -4.40 -17.82
C SER A 43 -6.20 -4.79 -17.15
N VAL A 44 -7.35 -4.48 -17.74
CA VAL A 44 -8.68 -4.89 -17.22
C VAL A 44 -8.81 -6.40 -17.19
N ASP A 45 -8.40 -7.12 -18.27
CA ASP A 45 -8.43 -8.59 -18.31
C ASP A 45 -7.56 -9.19 -17.18
N TYR A 46 -6.35 -8.68 -17.00
CA TYR A 46 -5.47 -9.12 -15.93
C TYR A 46 -6.11 -8.96 -14.55
N TYR A 47 -6.58 -7.75 -14.22
CA TYR A 47 -7.11 -7.47 -12.90
C TYR A 47 -8.46 -8.15 -12.63
N THR A 48 -9.25 -8.47 -13.66
CA THR A 48 -10.48 -9.28 -13.49
C THR A 48 -10.14 -10.74 -13.25
N ARG A 49 -9.17 -11.32 -13.96
CA ARG A 49 -8.64 -12.66 -13.65
C ARG A 49 -7.96 -12.73 -12.29
N PHE A 50 -7.34 -11.66 -11.87
CA PHE A 50 -6.74 -11.48 -10.56
C PHE A 50 -7.78 -11.53 -9.41
N GLY A 51 -9.05 -11.20 -9.68
CA GLY A 51 -10.16 -11.30 -8.73
C GLY A 51 -10.88 -9.98 -8.42
N LEU A 52 -10.51 -8.88 -9.09
CA LEU A 52 -11.26 -7.63 -8.99
C LEU A 52 -12.43 -7.62 -9.97
N SER A 53 -13.50 -6.90 -9.63
CA SER A 53 -14.65 -6.67 -10.50
C SER A 53 -14.62 -5.28 -11.11
N ILE A 54 -15.17 -5.12 -12.31
CA ILE A 54 -15.42 -3.80 -12.90
C ILE A 54 -16.57 -3.16 -12.11
N VAL A 55 -16.31 -2.03 -11.46
CA VAL A 55 -17.29 -1.26 -10.69
C VAL A 55 -17.69 0.04 -11.39
N ARG A 56 -16.89 0.50 -12.36
CA ARG A 56 -17.17 1.65 -13.21
C ARG A 56 -16.48 1.47 -14.56
N ASP A 57 -17.17 1.72 -15.65
CA ASP A 57 -16.61 1.70 -17.00
C ASP A 57 -17.08 2.96 -17.75
N GLU A 58 -16.15 3.85 -17.99
CA GLU A 58 -16.36 5.13 -18.68
C GLU A 58 -15.50 5.23 -19.94
N ARG A 59 -15.12 4.09 -20.51
CA ARG A 59 -14.37 4.08 -21.78
C ARG A 59 -15.23 4.63 -22.91
N ASP A 60 -14.63 5.49 -23.71
CA ASP A 60 -15.24 6.01 -24.92
C ASP A 60 -14.84 5.19 -26.17
N GLN A 61 -15.51 5.47 -27.31
CA GLN A 61 -15.24 4.77 -28.57
C GLN A 61 -13.86 5.12 -29.17
N GLN A 62 -13.21 6.18 -28.69
CA GLN A 62 -11.89 6.63 -29.14
C GLN A 62 -10.75 6.04 -28.29
N GLY A 63 -11.09 5.20 -27.28
CA GLY A 63 -10.10 4.57 -26.39
C GLY A 63 -9.65 5.47 -25.24
N GLY A 64 -10.38 6.57 -24.98
CA GLY A 64 -10.21 7.41 -23.80
C GLY A 64 -11.06 6.91 -22.62
N GLY A 65 -11.18 7.77 -21.58
CA GLY A 65 -11.94 7.45 -20.37
C GLY A 65 -11.16 6.60 -19.38
N SER A 66 -11.88 5.96 -18.45
CA SER A 66 -11.26 5.15 -17.39
C SER A 66 -12.13 3.97 -16.98
N VAL A 67 -11.50 2.96 -16.38
CA VAL A 67 -12.20 1.80 -15.77
C VAL A 67 -11.85 1.76 -14.29
N GLY A 68 -12.87 1.71 -13.44
CA GLY A 68 -12.73 1.48 -12.02
C GLY A 68 -12.89 0.00 -11.70
N LEU A 69 -11.94 -0.56 -10.98
CA LEU A 69 -11.90 -1.94 -10.53
C LEU A 69 -11.95 -2.00 -9.00
N GLY A 70 -12.61 -3.00 -8.45
CA GLY A 70 -12.76 -3.14 -7.01
C GLY A 70 -13.67 -4.28 -6.61
N VAL A 71 -14.40 -4.11 -5.51
CA VAL A 71 -15.32 -5.11 -4.97
C VAL A 71 -16.68 -4.46 -4.63
N GLY A 72 -17.79 -5.14 -4.97
CA GLY A 72 -19.12 -4.56 -4.79
C GLY A 72 -19.25 -3.22 -5.50
N ASN A 73 -19.49 -2.15 -4.75
CA ASN A 73 -19.54 -0.76 -5.26
C ASN A 73 -18.29 0.06 -4.90
N GLN A 74 -17.28 -0.55 -4.31
CA GLN A 74 -16.07 0.15 -3.89
C GLN A 74 -15.01 0.06 -4.97
N GLU A 75 -14.67 1.20 -5.59
CA GLU A 75 -13.52 1.33 -6.47
C GLU A 75 -12.24 1.38 -5.63
N ILE A 76 -11.26 0.53 -5.97
CA ILE A 76 -9.94 0.46 -5.32
C ILE A 76 -8.85 0.86 -6.31
N LEU A 77 -8.98 0.44 -7.58
CA LEU A 77 -8.01 0.71 -8.64
C LEU A 77 -8.72 1.37 -9.82
N SER A 78 -8.24 2.52 -10.25
CA SER A 78 -8.66 3.21 -11.47
C SER A 78 -7.62 3.01 -12.56
N LEU A 79 -8.02 2.54 -13.73
CA LEU A 79 -7.15 2.42 -14.90
C LEU A 79 -7.50 3.50 -15.91
N ARG A 80 -6.49 4.21 -16.39
CA ARG A 80 -6.63 5.23 -17.42
C ARG A 80 -5.58 5.02 -18.52
N PRO A 81 -5.98 4.93 -19.79
CA PRO A 81 -5.01 4.82 -20.87
C PRO A 81 -4.18 6.10 -20.99
N LEU A 82 -2.92 5.97 -21.38
CA LEU A 82 -2.02 7.07 -21.67
C LEU A 82 -1.49 6.93 -23.10
N PRO A 83 -2.25 7.39 -24.12
CA PRO A 83 -1.83 7.31 -25.52
C PRO A 83 -0.50 8.05 -25.73
N GLY A 84 0.47 7.38 -26.39
CA GLY A 84 1.80 7.92 -26.61
C GLY A 84 2.70 7.97 -25.37
N GLY A 85 2.25 7.38 -24.26
CA GLY A 85 3.06 7.22 -23.06
C GLY A 85 4.22 6.22 -23.28
N HIS A 86 5.15 6.18 -22.34
CA HIS A 86 6.30 5.30 -22.36
C HIS A 86 6.56 4.69 -20.98
N PRO A 87 7.27 3.56 -20.90
CA PRO A 87 7.68 2.96 -19.62
C PRO A 87 8.47 3.96 -18.76
N ARG A 88 8.31 3.85 -17.46
CA ARG A 88 9.05 4.69 -16.50
C ARG A 88 10.56 4.45 -16.65
N PRO A 89 11.38 5.50 -16.88
CA PRO A 89 12.82 5.34 -17.02
C PRO A 89 13.45 4.83 -15.71
N LEU A 90 14.62 4.19 -15.84
CA LEU A 90 15.41 3.80 -14.66
C LEU A 90 15.78 5.03 -13.82
N ARG A 91 15.91 4.84 -12.51
CA ARG A 91 16.25 5.89 -11.54
C ARG A 91 15.24 7.05 -11.53
N THR A 92 13.97 6.72 -11.73
CA THR A 92 12.85 7.64 -11.59
C THR A 92 12.01 7.22 -10.39
N ALA A 93 11.57 8.17 -9.60
CA ALA A 93 10.63 7.96 -8.49
C ALA A 93 9.27 7.43 -8.98
N GLY A 94 8.37 7.09 -8.09
CA GLY A 94 7.03 6.61 -8.37
C GLY A 94 6.75 5.24 -7.76
N LEU A 95 5.75 4.53 -8.24
CA LEU A 95 5.27 3.30 -7.64
C LEU A 95 6.37 2.22 -7.57
N TYR A 96 6.57 1.65 -6.37
CA TYR A 96 7.25 0.38 -6.19
C TYR A 96 6.23 -0.75 -6.17
N HIS A 97 5.25 -0.68 -5.28
CA HIS A 97 4.04 -1.49 -5.32
C HIS A 97 2.87 -0.77 -4.64
N PHE A 98 1.67 -1.19 -4.97
CA PHE A 98 0.50 -0.96 -4.15
C PHE A 98 0.08 -2.26 -3.50
N ALA A 99 -0.60 -2.17 -2.34
CA ALA A 99 -0.93 -3.34 -1.57
C ALA A 99 -2.44 -3.44 -1.31
N LEU A 100 -2.96 -4.63 -1.51
CA LEU A 100 -4.34 -5.01 -1.27
C LEU A 100 -4.43 -5.77 0.06
N LEU A 101 -5.08 -5.17 1.05
CA LEU A 101 -5.32 -5.76 2.35
C LEU A 101 -6.57 -6.63 2.31
N LEU A 102 -6.40 -7.90 2.59
CA LEU A 102 -7.47 -8.88 2.76
C LEU A 102 -7.96 -8.91 4.22
N PRO A 103 -9.21 -9.31 4.47
CA PRO A 103 -9.76 -9.40 5.82
C PRO A 103 -8.97 -10.34 6.74
N ASP A 104 -8.45 -11.44 6.19
CA ASP A 104 -7.77 -12.47 6.98
C ASP A 104 -6.86 -13.39 6.14
N GLU A 105 -6.17 -14.27 6.83
CA GLU A 105 -5.27 -15.27 6.23
C GLU A 105 -6.00 -16.39 5.46
N VAL A 106 -7.30 -16.60 5.69
CA VAL A 106 -8.09 -17.58 4.94
C VAL A 106 -8.28 -17.08 3.51
N GLU A 107 -8.66 -15.81 3.36
CA GLU A 107 -8.79 -15.19 2.03
C GLU A 107 -7.43 -15.09 1.33
N LEU A 108 -6.34 -14.81 2.06
CA LEU A 108 -4.99 -14.82 1.48
C LEU A 108 -4.58 -16.23 0.99
N GLY A 109 -4.92 -17.27 1.75
CA GLY A 109 -4.71 -18.67 1.33
C GLY A 109 -5.54 -19.05 0.11
N SER A 110 -6.79 -18.58 0.06
CA SER A 110 -7.69 -18.79 -1.08
C SER A 110 -7.19 -18.09 -2.34
N PHE A 111 -6.70 -16.85 -2.21
CA PHE A 111 -6.07 -16.14 -3.30
C PHE A 111 -4.75 -16.81 -3.76
N LEU A 112 -3.94 -17.33 -2.84
CA LEU A 112 -2.74 -18.10 -3.21
C LEU A 112 -3.10 -19.36 -4.01
N GLN A 113 -4.15 -20.09 -3.60
CA GLN A 113 -4.64 -21.25 -4.35
C GLN A 113 -5.16 -20.83 -5.73
N HIS A 114 -5.90 -19.73 -5.81
CA HIS A 114 -6.37 -19.15 -7.08
C HIS A 114 -5.20 -18.82 -8.02
N CYS A 115 -4.13 -18.20 -7.51
CA CYS A 115 -2.93 -17.93 -8.32
C CYS A 115 -2.33 -19.21 -8.91
N ILE A 116 -2.29 -20.29 -8.13
CA ILE A 116 -1.81 -21.60 -8.59
C ILE A 116 -2.72 -22.15 -9.69
N ASP A 117 -4.04 -22.16 -9.46
CA ASP A 117 -5.02 -22.74 -10.38
C ASP A 117 -5.11 -21.96 -11.70
N GLN A 118 -5.01 -20.63 -11.64
CA GLN A 118 -5.04 -19.73 -12.78
C GLN A 118 -3.66 -19.47 -13.40
N GLN A 119 -2.61 -20.07 -12.86
CA GLN A 119 -1.22 -19.89 -13.32
C GLN A 119 -0.80 -18.41 -13.32
N ILE A 120 -1.26 -17.62 -12.31
CA ILE A 120 -0.83 -16.24 -12.12
C ILE A 120 0.54 -16.28 -11.43
N PRO A 121 1.61 -15.77 -12.06
CA PRO A 121 2.95 -15.89 -11.49
C PRO A 121 3.14 -15.01 -10.25
N LEU A 122 3.70 -15.60 -9.20
CA LEU A 122 4.14 -14.86 -8.02
C LEU A 122 5.60 -14.42 -8.20
N ALA A 123 5.90 -13.17 -7.87
CA ALA A 123 7.26 -12.64 -7.77
C ALA A 123 7.93 -13.03 -6.44
N GLY A 124 7.14 -13.28 -5.39
CA GLY A 124 7.63 -13.66 -4.08
C GLY A 124 6.52 -13.86 -3.06
N ALA A 125 6.90 -14.24 -1.85
CA ALA A 125 6.01 -14.34 -0.71
C ALA A 125 6.82 -14.17 0.59
N SER A 126 6.28 -13.44 1.57
CA SER A 126 6.97 -13.13 2.82
C SER A 126 6.03 -13.14 4.02
N ASP A 127 6.60 -13.40 5.19
CA ASP A 127 5.98 -13.15 6.48
C ASP A 127 6.73 -11.97 7.12
N HIS A 128 5.99 -10.90 7.43
CA HIS A 128 6.56 -9.66 7.97
C HIS A 128 6.42 -9.55 9.48
N LEU A 129 6.04 -10.63 10.18
CA LEU A 129 5.74 -10.71 11.62
C LEU A 129 4.43 -9.97 11.98
N VAL A 130 4.10 -8.90 11.30
CA VAL A 130 2.84 -8.13 11.43
C VAL A 130 1.80 -8.52 10.38
N SER A 131 2.23 -9.09 9.25
CA SER A 131 1.39 -9.50 8.12
C SER A 131 2.02 -10.65 7.35
N GLN A 132 1.23 -11.28 6.49
CA GLN A 132 1.68 -12.28 5.51
C GLN A 132 1.35 -11.76 4.12
N ALA A 133 2.29 -11.84 3.18
CA ALA A 133 2.21 -11.17 1.89
C ALA A 133 2.59 -12.06 0.71
N LEU A 134 1.91 -11.84 -0.41
CA LEU A 134 2.21 -12.38 -1.74
C LEU A 134 2.53 -11.22 -2.69
N TYR A 135 3.60 -11.35 -3.45
CA TYR A 135 4.05 -10.32 -4.39
C TYR A 135 3.84 -10.76 -5.83
N LEU A 136 3.31 -9.86 -6.63
CA LEU A 136 3.01 -10.06 -8.05
C LEU A 136 3.43 -8.81 -8.84
N SER A 137 3.37 -8.92 -10.17
CA SER A 137 3.48 -7.77 -11.06
C SER A 137 2.35 -7.83 -12.08
N ASP A 138 1.78 -6.67 -12.41
CA ASP A 138 0.84 -6.57 -13.50
C ASP A 138 1.55 -6.66 -14.88
N PRO A 139 0.83 -6.71 -16.00
CA PRO A 139 1.43 -6.81 -17.33
C PRO A 139 2.36 -5.66 -17.70
N GLU A 140 2.24 -4.51 -17.04
CA GLU A 140 3.08 -3.32 -17.26
C GLU A 140 4.23 -3.19 -16.26
N GLY A 141 4.39 -4.19 -15.36
CA GLY A 141 5.47 -4.24 -14.38
C GLY A 141 5.21 -3.43 -13.13
N ASN A 142 3.97 -3.01 -12.87
CA ASN A 142 3.62 -2.42 -11.59
C ASN A 142 3.62 -3.50 -10.51
N GLY A 143 4.31 -3.27 -9.39
CA GLY A 143 4.31 -4.18 -8.26
C GLY A 143 2.95 -4.21 -7.56
N ILE A 144 2.51 -5.40 -7.18
CA ILE A 144 1.29 -5.66 -6.41
C ILE A 144 1.68 -6.49 -5.20
N GLU A 145 1.24 -6.08 -4.03
CA GLU A 145 1.26 -6.89 -2.84
C GLU A 145 -0.18 -7.27 -2.46
N VAL A 146 -0.44 -8.55 -2.17
CA VAL A 146 -1.71 -9.00 -1.59
C VAL A 146 -1.38 -9.58 -0.24
N TYR A 147 -1.98 -9.04 0.82
CA TYR A 147 -1.58 -9.39 2.17
C TYR A 147 -2.74 -9.46 3.14
N ALA A 148 -2.52 -10.14 4.24
CA ALA A 148 -3.41 -10.16 5.39
C ALA A 148 -2.61 -9.85 6.65
N ASP A 149 -3.18 -9.00 7.50
CA ASP A 149 -2.58 -8.67 8.80
C ASP A 149 -2.65 -9.85 9.77
N ARG A 150 -1.64 -9.94 10.61
CA ARG A 150 -1.75 -10.71 11.84
C ARG A 150 -2.54 -9.91 12.87
N PRO A 151 -3.25 -10.58 13.79
CA PRO A 151 -3.98 -9.87 14.85
C PRO A 151 -3.07 -8.86 15.55
N ARG A 152 -3.51 -7.61 15.65
CA ARG A 152 -2.70 -6.50 16.18
C ARG A 152 -2.14 -6.79 17.58
N GLN A 153 -2.86 -7.59 18.37
CA GLN A 153 -2.44 -8.02 19.72
C GLN A 153 -1.20 -8.93 19.69
N THR A 154 -0.84 -9.50 18.54
CA THR A 154 0.35 -10.35 18.37
C THR A 154 1.57 -9.55 17.92
N TRP A 155 1.41 -8.28 17.57
CA TRP A 155 2.50 -7.43 17.14
C TRP A 155 3.45 -7.16 18.28
N GLN A 156 4.73 -7.27 18.01
CA GLN A 156 5.78 -7.08 19.01
C GLN A 156 6.43 -5.71 18.86
N PHE A 157 6.82 -5.16 20.01
CA PHE A 157 7.55 -3.89 20.06
C PHE A 157 8.84 -4.10 20.83
N HIS A 158 9.93 -3.52 20.33
CA HIS A 158 11.22 -3.48 21.00
C HIS A 158 11.67 -2.02 21.12
N ASP A 159 11.94 -1.57 22.34
CA ASP A 159 12.28 -0.17 22.65
C ASP A 159 11.27 0.85 22.05
N GLY A 160 9.98 0.50 22.06
CA GLY A 160 8.91 1.34 21.53
C GLY A 160 8.79 1.33 19.99
N GLN A 161 9.62 0.59 19.29
CA GLN A 161 9.55 0.40 17.85
C GLN A 161 8.87 -0.91 17.49
N LEU A 162 8.02 -0.88 16.47
CA LEU A 162 7.38 -2.07 15.94
C LEU A 162 8.41 -3.01 15.31
N VAL A 163 8.38 -4.28 15.70
CA VAL A 163 9.26 -5.31 15.15
C VAL A 163 8.66 -5.82 13.84
N MET A 164 9.33 -5.53 12.74
CA MET A 164 9.03 -6.05 11.41
C MET A 164 10.28 -6.71 10.83
N ASP A 165 10.08 -7.78 10.06
CA ASP A 165 11.15 -8.48 9.36
C ASP A 165 10.62 -9.03 8.02
N THR A 166 11.49 -9.65 7.25
CA THR A 166 11.14 -10.34 6.00
C THR A 166 11.63 -11.77 6.10
N ILE A 167 10.77 -12.65 6.58
CA ILE A 167 11.06 -14.06 6.73
C ILE A 167 10.26 -14.91 5.74
N ARG A 168 10.63 -16.17 5.58
CA ARG A 168 9.97 -17.09 4.65
C ARG A 168 8.53 -17.35 5.06
N LEU A 169 7.57 -17.12 4.15
CA LEU A 169 6.16 -17.47 4.35
C LEU A 169 5.99 -18.99 4.44
N ASN A 170 5.18 -19.44 5.38
CA ASN A 170 4.72 -20.83 5.44
C ASN A 170 3.53 -21.06 4.49
N ALA A 171 3.79 -21.02 3.18
CA ALA A 171 2.78 -21.21 2.15
C ALA A 171 1.96 -22.50 2.29
N PRO A 172 2.54 -23.69 2.66
CA PRO A 172 1.73 -24.88 2.91
C PRO A 172 0.72 -24.73 4.05
N ALA A 173 1.05 -23.96 5.10
CA ALA A 173 0.10 -23.70 6.19
C ALA A 173 -1.03 -22.77 5.73
N LEU A 174 -0.71 -21.79 4.91
CA LEU A 174 -1.68 -20.86 4.32
C LEU A 174 -2.65 -21.60 3.38
N LEU A 175 -2.13 -22.43 2.47
CA LEU A 175 -2.94 -23.22 1.52
C LEU A 175 -3.90 -24.20 2.23
N ARG A 176 -3.53 -24.76 3.40
CA ARG A 176 -4.47 -25.62 4.16
C ARG A 176 -5.71 -24.89 4.68
N LYS A 177 -5.69 -23.55 4.70
CA LYS A 177 -6.82 -22.72 5.12
C LYS A 177 -7.68 -22.25 3.93
N ALA A 178 -7.17 -22.43 2.71
CA ALA A 178 -7.82 -21.98 1.48
C ALA A 178 -9.27 -22.50 1.35
N GLN A 179 -10.15 -21.63 0.90
CA GLN A 179 -11.53 -21.87 0.53
C GLN A 179 -11.69 -21.61 -0.98
N PRO A 180 -12.79 -22.02 -1.62
CA PRO A 180 -13.07 -21.62 -3.01
C PRO A 180 -12.99 -20.11 -3.18
N PHE A 181 -12.37 -19.66 -4.28
CA PHE A 181 -12.16 -18.24 -4.58
C PHE A 181 -12.86 -17.86 -5.88
N ASP A 182 -13.86 -16.98 -5.81
CA ASP A 182 -14.67 -16.41 -6.92
C ASP A 182 -14.50 -14.90 -7.02
N GLY A 183 -13.43 -14.37 -6.46
CA GLY A 183 -13.09 -12.96 -6.36
C GLY A 183 -12.91 -12.50 -4.92
N PHE A 184 -12.40 -11.30 -4.77
CA PHE A 184 -12.19 -10.73 -3.44
C PHE A 184 -13.49 -10.37 -2.74
N SER A 185 -13.52 -10.51 -1.43
CA SER A 185 -14.65 -10.14 -0.59
C SER A 185 -14.82 -8.62 -0.42
N ALA A 186 -15.98 -8.20 0.08
CA ALA A 186 -16.26 -6.79 0.39
C ALA A 186 -15.35 -6.18 1.47
N GLY A 187 -14.54 -7.00 2.16
CA GLY A 187 -13.55 -6.56 3.13
C GLY A 187 -12.23 -6.08 2.51
N LEU A 188 -12.01 -6.31 1.20
CA LEU A 188 -10.81 -5.85 0.49
C LEU A 188 -10.62 -4.33 0.60
N ARG A 189 -9.37 -3.89 0.81
CA ARG A 189 -9.00 -2.47 0.89
C ARG A 189 -7.69 -2.20 0.16
N LEU A 190 -7.48 -0.95 -0.26
CA LEU A 190 -6.14 -0.47 -0.55
C LEU A 190 -5.41 -0.34 0.80
N GLY A 191 -4.53 -1.28 1.09
CA GLY A 191 -3.89 -1.42 2.40
C GLY A 191 -2.77 -0.42 2.61
N HIS A 192 -1.82 -0.37 1.66
CA HIS A 192 -0.73 0.60 1.68
C HIS A 192 -0.21 0.90 0.26
N MET A 193 0.52 2.00 0.16
CA MET A 193 1.32 2.36 -1.01
C MET A 193 2.80 2.21 -0.65
N HIS A 194 3.63 1.79 -1.60
CA HIS A 194 5.07 1.81 -1.45
C HIS A 194 5.70 2.51 -2.65
N LEU A 195 6.44 3.59 -2.39
CA LEU A 195 6.98 4.48 -3.41
C LEU A 195 8.51 4.46 -3.42
N ASN A 196 9.09 4.42 -4.62
CA ASN A 196 10.47 4.84 -4.81
C ASN A 196 10.52 6.36 -4.77
N VAL A 197 11.39 6.92 -3.94
CA VAL A 197 11.55 8.37 -3.77
C VAL A 197 12.99 8.81 -4.05
N GLY A 198 13.17 10.07 -4.37
CA GLY A 198 14.52 10.63 -4.58
C GLY A 198 15.25 10.93 -3.27
N ASN A 199 14.52 11.28 -2.20
CA ASN A 199 15.07 11.67 -0.90
C ASN A 199 14.09 11.34 0.22
N LEU A 200 14.51 10.49 1.18
CA LEU A 200 13.65 10.06 2.30
C LEU A 200 13.23 11.23 3.20
N GLU A 201 14.17 12.08 3.59
CA GLU A 201 13.89 13.17 4.53
C GLU A 201 12.87 14.16 3.96
N ARG A 202 13.01 14.50 2.68
CA ARG A 202 12.08 15.40 1.96
C ARG A 202 10.70 14.79 1.84
N SER A 203 10.62 13.51 1.47
CA SER A 203 9.33 12.81 1.33
C SER A 203 8.69 12.59 2.69
N MET A 204 9.45 12.18 3.72
CA MET A 204 8.95 12.06 5.08
C MET A 204 8.38 13.38 5.61
N ALA A 205 9.10 14.50 5.43
CA ALA A 205 8.61 15.81 5.85
C ALA A 205 7.28 16.19 5.20
N PHE A 206 7.08 15.87 3.92
CA PHE A 206 5.80 16.07 3.24
C PHE A 206 4.68 15.23 3.87
N TYR A 207 4.87 13.93 4.03
CA TYR A 207 3.84 13.04 4.57
C TYR A 207 3.54 13.30 6.05
N GLN A 208 4.50 13.80 6.82
CA GLN A 208 4.25 14.29 8.18
C GLN A 208 3.29 15.50 8.20
N THR A 209 3.27 16.35 7.16
CA THR A 209 2.25 17.42 7.07
C THR A 209 0.84 16.88 6.90
N LEU A 210 0.69 15.63 6.44
CA LEU A 210 -0.58 14.91 6.35
C LEU A 210 -0.89 14.11 7.64
N GLY A 211 -0.07 14.28 8.69
CA GLY A 211 -0.26 13.66 10.00
C GLY A 211 0.23 12.21 10.11
N MET A 212 1.10 11.76 9.20
CA MET A 212 1.73 10.44 9.32
C MET A 212 2.89 10.46 10.30
N ASP A 213 3.02 9.39 11.08
CA ASP A 213 4.16 9.14 11.98
C ASP A 213 5.10 8.10 11.36
N LEU A 214 6.39 8.22 11.64
CA LEU A 214 7.37 7.18 11.30
C LEU A 214 7.19 5.99 12.24
N MET A 215 6.93 4.82 11.68
CA MET A 215 6.77 3.56 12.42
C MET A 215 8.05 2.74 12.47
N VAL A 216 8.72 2.60 11.32
CA VAL A 216 9.96 1.82 11.16
C VAL A 216 10.85 2.51 10.14
N GLY A 217 12.15 2.65 10.46
CA GLY A 217 13.18 3.10 9.52
C GLY A 217 14.18 1.98 9.22
N LEU A 218 14.45 1.72 7.95
CA LEU A 218 15.40 0.72 7.48
C LEU A 218 16.75 1.37 7.10
N ALA A 219 17.59 1.62 8.11
CA ALA A 219 18.98 2.03 7.95
C ALA A 219 19.22 3.08 6.83
N GLY A 220 18.33 4.06 6.68
CA GLY A 220 18.41 5.11 5.66
C GLY A 220 18.20 4.61 4.22
N GLN A 221 17.56 3.48 4.03
CA GLN A 221 17.18 2.93 2.73
C GLN A 221 15.66 2.97 2.48
N ALA A 222 14.86 2.86 3.54
CA ALA A 222 13.42 2.95 3.48
C ALA A 222 12.85 3.42 4.81
N ASP A 223 11.72 4.11 4.76
CA ASP A 223 10.93 4.51 5.91
C ASP A 223 9.46 4.07 5.70
N PHE A 224 8.83 3.63 6.80
CA PHE A 224 7.45 3.17 6.83
C PHE A 224 6.64 4.10 7.72
N LEU A 225 5.66 4.78 7.11
CA LEU A 225 4.86 5.81 7.75
C LEU A 225 3.41 5.35 7.91
N SER A 226 2.76 5.83 8.96
CA SER A 226 1.39 5.44 9.25
C SER A 226 0.62 6.49 10.02
N TRP A 227 -0.71 6.32 10.05
CA TRP A 227 -1.62 6.91 11.00
C TRP A 227 -2.02 5.87 12.06
N ASP A 228 -2.34 6.33 13.26
CA ASP A 228 -2.97 5.53 14.33
C ASP A 228 -2.18 4.27 14.73
N GLY A 229 -0.84 4.29 14.55
CA GLY A 229 0.05 3.20 14.94
C GLY A 229 -0.17 1.90 14.17
N TYR A 230 -0.74 1.95 12.96
CA TYR A 230 -0.74 0.82 12.02
C TYR A 230 0.69 0.56 11.54
N HIS A 231 1.03 -0.65 11.10
CA HIS A 231 2.41 -0.95 10.73
C HIS A 231 2.94 -0.03 9.60
N HIS A 232 2.17 0.22 8.55
CA HIS A 232 2.38 1.31 7.60
C HIS A 232 1.22 1.44 6.61
N HIS A 233 0.87 2.69 6.29
CA HIS A 233 0.00 3.03 5.16
C HIS A 233 0.81 3.50 3.95
N LEU A 234 2.06 3.91 4.21
CA LEU A 234 3.00 4.35 3.17
C LEU A 234 4.41 3.85 3.49
N GLY A 235 5.00 3.12 2.54
CA GLY A 235 6.43 2.88 2.48
C GLY A 235 7.08 3.84 1.49
N ILE A 236 8.24 4.39 1.83
CA ILE A 236 9.10 5.15 0.92
C ILE A 236 10.50 4.57 0.93
N ASN A 237 11.13 4.44 -0.24
CA ASN A 237 12.44 3.81 -0.33
C ASN A 237 13.35 4.47 -1.39
N LEU A 238 14.66 4.19 -1.29
CA LEU A 238 15.69 4.62 -2.23
C LEU A 238 16.20 3.50 -3.14
N TRP A 239 15.46 2.38 -3.28
CA TRP A 239 15.93 1.19 -3.99
C TRP A 239 16.09 1.42 -5.50
N ASN A 240 15.39 2.40 -6.06
CA ASN A 240 15.60 2.84 -7.44
C ASN A 240 16.72 3.90 -7.59
N GLY A 241 17.46 4.17 -6.51
CA GLY A 241 18.62 5.05 -6.42
C GLY A 241 18.33 6.37 -5.70
N ARG A 242 19.32 6.82 -4.91
CA ARG A 242 19.30 8.16 -4.32
C ARG A 242 19.24 9.22 -5.43
N ASN A 243 18.51 10.30 -5.19
CA ASN A 243 18.27 11.37 -6.16
C ASN A 243 17.58 10.84 -7.45
N ALA A 244 16.72 9.83 -7.33
CA ALA A 244 15.86 9.43 -8.43
C ALA A 244 15.08 10.66 -8.92
N ARG A 245 14.92 10.76 -10.25
CA ARG A 245 14.19 11.88 -10.85
C ARG A 245 12.70 11.78 -10.51
N PRO A 246 12.01 12.92 -10.37
CA PRO A 246 10.55 12.92 -10.19
C PRO A 246 9.83 12.14 -11.30
N VAL A 247 8.58 11.74 -11.01
CA VAL A 247 7.68 11.10 -11.99
C VAL A 247 7.47 12.05 -13.18
N GLU A 248 7.65 11.53 -14.39
CA GLU A 248 7.43 12.29 -15.62
C GLU A 248 5.97 12.10 -16.08
N PRO A 249 5.25 13.16 -16.52
CA PRO A 249 3.83 13.08 -16.89
C PRO A 249 3.51 12.09 -18.03
N GLY A 250 4.46 11.83 -18.91
CA GLY A 250 4.33 10.91 -20.06
C GLY A 250 4.60 9.45 -19.75
N THR A 251 4.81 9.06 -18.47
CA THR A 251 5.15 7.68 -18.12
C THR A 251 3.95 6.87 -17.65
N PHE A 252 3.94 5.56 -17.97
CA PHE A 252 3.03 4.59 -17.35
C PHE A 252 3.33 4.42 -15.85
N GLY A 253 2.38 3.87 -15.11
CA GLY A 253 2.46 3.64 -13.68
C GLY A 253 1.53 4.55 -12.89
N ILE A 254 1.90 4.91 -11.66
CA ILE A 254 1.03 5.65 -10.76
C ILE A 254 0.54 6.97 -11.36
N ASP A 255 -0.78 7.18 -11.31
CA ASP A 255 -1.45 8.44 -11.67
C ASP A 255 -1.74 9.27 -10.41
N PHE A 256 -2.38 8.63 -9.42
CA PHE A 256 -2.69 9.23 -8.12
C PHE A 256 -2.94 8.14 -7.07
N TYR A 257 -3.03 8.54 -5.82
CA TYR A 257 -3.75 7.80 -4.78
C TYR A 257 -4.56 8.76 -3.91
N GLU A 258 -5.66 8.23 -3.33
CA GLU A 258 -6.63 9.03 -2.59
C GLU A 258 -6.60 8.68 -1.09
N ILE A 259 -6.49 9.72 -0.28
CA ILE A 259 -6.52 9.67 1.18
C ILE A 259 -7.84 10.32 1.65
N ARG A 260 -8.52 9.65 2.58
CA ARG A 260 -9.64 10.24 3.31
C ARG A 260 -9.38 10.11 4.81
N ARG A 261 -9.24 11.25 5.47
CA ARG A 261 -9.00 11.29 6.91
C ARG A 261 -9.62 12.52 7.55
N SER A 262 -10.26 12.32 8.71
CA SER A 262 -10.79 13.43 9.49
C SER A 262 -9.66 14.41 9.87
N GLY A 263 -9.95 15.71 9.76
CA GLY A 263 -8.99 16.78 10.04
C GLY A 263 -8.15 17.23 8.87
N LEU A 264 -8.05 16.46 7.79
CA LEU A 264 -7.47 16.93 6.53
C LEU A 264 -8.53 17.68 5.71
N GLN A 265 -8.13 18.75 5.04
CA GLN A 265 -9.00 19.48 4.12
C GLN A 265 -8.89 18.88 2.71
N PRO A 266 -9.99 18.81 1.95
CA PRO A 266 -9.95 18.35 0.57
C PRO A 266 -8.96 19.16 -0.26
N ALA A 267 -8.06 18.45 -0.95
CA ALA A 267 -7.00 19.05 -1.76
C ALA A 267 -6.45 18.05 -2.80
N THR A 268 -5.90 18.57 -3.87
CA THR A 268 -5.02 17.79 -4.76
C THR A 268 -3.61 18.32 -4.59
N LEU A 269 -2.73 17.45 -4.08
CA LEU A 269 -1.37 17.76 -3.76
C LEU A 269 -0.42 17.00 -4.70
N GLN A 270 0.80 17.46 -4.80
CA GLN A 270 1.89 16.69 -5.39
C GLN A 270 2.94 16.44 -4.31
N ASP A 271 3.34 15.18 -4.13
CA ASP A 271 4.46 14.88 -3.26
C ASP A 271 5.78 15.43 -3.85
N PRO A 272 6.88 15.41 -3.10
CA PRO A 272 8.16 15.95 -3.59
C PRO A 272 8.70 15.28 -4.85
N ASP A 273 8.23 14.10 -5.19
CA ASP A 273 8.66 13.32 -6.35
C ASP A 273 7.63 13.32 -7.50
N GLY A 274 6.57 14.14 -7.40
CA GLY A 274 5.58 14.37 -8.45
C GLY A 274 4.42 13.37 -8.47
N VAL A 275 4.26 12.56 -7.42
CA VAL A 275 3.08 11.69 -7.28
C VAL A 275 1.88 12.51 -6.80
N THR A 276 0.75 12.37 -7.48
CA THR A 276 -0.48 13.07 -7.10
C THR A 276 -1.12 12.40 -5.88
N VAL A 277 -1.39 13.19 -4.85
CA VAL A 277 -2.10 12.79 -3.64
C VAL A 277 -3.42 13.55 -3.57
N ILE A 278 -4.54 12.85 -3.64
CA ILE A 278 -5.88 13.42 -3.51
C ILE A 278 -6.31 13.26 -2.05
N VAL A 279 -6.65 14.36 -1.40
CA VAL A 279 -7.29 14.36 -0.08
C VAL A 279 -8.77 14.66 -0.28
N SER A 280 -9.66 13.76 0.20
CA SER A 280 -11.11 13.84 0.01
C SER A 280 -11.91 13.82 1.32
#